data_f8d8ceec538f8ccb35893390e93ac48f
#
_entry.id   f8d8ceec538f8ccb35893390e93ac48f
#
_cell.length_a   1.000
_cell.length_b   1.000
_cell.length_c   1.000
_cell.angle_alpha   90.00
_cell.angle_beta   90.00
_cell.angle_gamma   90.00
#
_symmetry.space_group_name_H-M   'P 1'
#
loop_
_entity.id
_entity.type
_entity.pdbx_description
1 polymer ?
#
loop_
_entity_poly.entity_id
_entity_poly.type
_entity_poly.pdbx_seq_one_letter_code
_entity_poly.pdbx_strand_id
1 'polypeptide(L)'
;MQLYAINTDKSDARAVAEYLVNPASAASGVIYYNGTTEDHYLYSYDTQSGTVQTLFEYNMWYPTLSGSSIYYLDTENNYQLCRYDLTDGSNTVLTTDRVDLFNIAGSYVYYQKNDPSSPALMRMGIDGSNPEIVAEGNYSDINVTSSYVYFHSFGADTPVYQTSTYGPISVMTFDAAKAAALQAID
;
A
#
# COMPACT_ATOMS: atom_id res chain seq x y z
N MET A 1 -9.98 16.18 4.59
CA MET A 1 -8.55 16.59 4.74
C MET A 1 -8.19 17.37 3.49
N GLN A 2 -7.32 18.37 3.57
CA GLN A 2 -6.85 19.15 2.40
C GLN A 2 -5.46 18.71 2.00
N LEU A 3 -5.13 18.75 0.73
CA LEU A 3 -3.82 18.43 0.17
C LEU A 3 -3.11 19.71 -0.29
N TYR A 4 -1.90 19.91 0.19
CA TYR A 4 -1.05 21.04 -0.19
C TYR A 4 0.28 20.54 -0.76
N ALA A 5 0.82 21.28 -1.72
CA ALA A 5 2.20 21.18 -2.17
C ALA A 5 2.99 22.40 -1.69
N ILE A 6 4.24 22.19 -1.29
CA ILE A 6 5.16 23.24 -0.88
C ILE A 6 6.57 22.88 -1.37
N ASN A 7 7.34 23.88 -1.79
CA ASN A 7 8.73 23.66 -2.17
C ASN A 7 9.58 23.25 -0.94
N THR A 8 10.67 22.55 -1.16
CA THR A 8 11.57 22.08 -0.09
C THR A 8 12.22 23.23 0.70
N ASP A 9 12.33 24.43 0.11
CA ASP A 9 12.77 25.66 0.76
C ASP A 9 11.64 26.38 1.53
N LYS A 10 10.46 25.75 1.61
CA LYS A 10 9.22 26.23 2.25
C LYS A 10 8.56 27.42 1.54
N SER A 11 8.98 27.77 0.33
CA SER A 11 8.30 28.74 -0.52
C SER A 11 7.12 28.12 -1.27
N ASP A 12 6.27 28.96 -1.86
CA ASP A 12 5.22 28.59 -2.79
C ASP A 12 4.29 27.46 -2.30
N ALA A 13 3.74 27.65 -1.09
CA ALA A 13 2.70 26.75 -0.59
C ALA A 13 1.40 26.95 -1.37
N ARG A 14 0.88 25.88 -1.97
CA ARG A 14 -0.34 25.92 -2.78
C ARG A 14 -1.28 24.77 -2.50
N ALA A 15 -2.57 25.03 -2.55
CA ALA A 15 -3.58 23.99 -2.44
C ALA A 15 -3.60 23.14 -3.73
N VAL A 16 -3.58 21.81 -3.57
CA VAL A 16 -3.70 20.83 -4.64
C VAL A 16 -5.14 20.32 -4.71
N ALA A 17 -5.72 19.98 -3.57
CA ALA A 17 -7.10 19.53 -3.46
C ALA A 17 -7.73 20.00 -2.14
N GLU A 18 -8.98 20.45 -2.20
CA GLU A 18 -9.74 20.84 -1.01
C GLU A 18 -10.19 19.64 -0.18
N TYR A 19 -10.26 18.49 -0.80
CA TYR A 19 -10.66 17.23 -0.18
C TYR A 19 -9.68 16.12 -0.52
N LEU A 20 -9.33 15.29 0.46
CA LEU A 20 -8.43 14.16 0.33
C LEU A 20 -9.00 13.00 1.17
N VAL A 21 -9.24 11.87 0.52
CA VAL A 21 -9.80 10.67 1.18
C VAL A 21 -8.70 9.85 1.84
N ASN A 22 -7.67 9.50 1.09
CA ASN A 22 -6.53 8.72 1.54
C ASN A 22 -5.21 9.50 1.36
N PRO A 23 -4.12 9.09 2.01
CA PRO A 23 -2.82 9.69 1.79
C PRO A 23 -2.42 9.68 0.31
N ALA A 24 -1.89 10.80 -0.17
CA ALA A 24 -1.40 10.94 -1.55
C ALA A 24 -0.03 10.30 -1.72
N SER A 25 0.26 9.84 -2.94
CA SER A 25 1.58 9.41 -3.38
C SER A 25 2.16 10.42 -4.37
N ALA A 26 3.50 10.51 -4.47
CA ALA A 26 4.13 11.42 -5.42
C ALA A 26 5.37 10.79 -6.07
N ALA A 27 5.54 11.02 -7.35
CA ALA A 27 6.74 10.67 -8.09
C ALA A 27 6.95 11.60 -9.29
N SER A 28 8.21 11.94 -9.58
CA SER A 28 8.62 12.67 -10.80
C SER A 28 7.83 13.98 -11.02
N GLY A 29 7.52 14.71 -9.95
CA GLY A 29 6.81 15.99 -10.04
C GLY A 29 5.28 15.86 -10.20
N VAL A 30 4.74 14.65 -10.11
CA VAL A 30 3.29 14.40 -10.15
C VAL A 30 2.83 13.88 -8.80
N ILE A 31 1.72 14.41 -8.29
CA ILE A 31 1.03 13.93 -7.09
C ILE A 31 -0.18 13.14 -7.53
N TYR A 32 -0.31 11.92 -7.03
CA TYR A 32 -1.45 11.02 -7.23
C TYR A 32 -2.28 10.97 -5.96
N TYR A 33 -3.57 11.22 -6.06
CA TYR A 33 -4.47 11.27 -4.91
C TYR A 33 -5.87 10.82 -5.32
N ASN A 34 -6.71 10.49 -4.34
CA ASN A 34 -8.08 10.14 -4.62
C ASN A 34 -9.06 10.95 -3.79
N GLY A 35 -10.22 11.15 -4.38
CA GLY A 35 -11.37 11.76 -3.76
C GLY A 35 -11.55 13.25 -4.09
N THR A 36 -12.81 13.57 -4.21
CA THR A 36 -13.36 14.91 -4.15
C THR A 36 -14.45 14.93 -3.07
N THR A 37 -15.31 15.95 -3.04
CA THR A 37 -16.51 15.95 -2.20
C THR A 37 -17.60 15.00 -2.70
N GLU A 38 -17.48 14.51 -3.94
CA GLU A 38 -18.52 13.76 -4.65
C GLU A 38 -18.13 12.31 -4.98
N ASP A 39 -16.82 12.04 -5.11
CA ASP A 39 -16.29 10.74 -5.57
C ASP A 39 -14.98 10.36 -4.88
N HIS A 40 -14.51 9.12 -5.14
CA HIS A 40 -13.21 8.61 -4.73
C HIS A 40 -12.36 8.20 -5.94
N TYR A 41 -12.46 8.93 -7.05
CA TYR A 41 -11.72 8.70 -8.27
C TYR A 41 -10.23 9.00 -8.12
N LEU A 42 -9.42 8.48 -9.03
CA LEU A 42 -7.99 8.75 -9.07
C LEU A 42 -7.70 10.01 -9.87
N TYR A 43 -6.98 10.93 -9.23
CA TYR A 43 -6.53 12.19 -9.82
C TYR A 43 -5.01 12.27 -9.83
N SER A 44 -4.48 13.05 -10.76
CA SER A 44 -3.11 13.51 -10.74
C SER A 44 -3.04 15.03 -10.72
N TYR A 45 -2.00 15.54 -10.07
CA TYR A 45 -1.64 16.97 -10.08
C TYR A 45 -0.19 17.10 -10.51
N ASP A 46 0.04 17.77 -11.63
CA ASP A 46 1.38 18.11 -12.09
C ASP A 46 1.89 19.36 -11.33
N THR A 47 2.99 19.21 -10.60
CA THR A 47 3.51 20.27 -9.73
C THR A 47 4.16 21.42 -10.49
N GLN A 48 4.52 21.22 -11.76
CA GLN A 48 5.12 22.24 -12.60
C GLN A 48 4.06 23.12 -13.29
N SER A 49 3.07 22.49 -13.91
CA SER A 49 2.01 23.21 -14.64
C SER A 49 0.82 23.61 -13.76
N GLY A 50 0.64 22.96 -12.61
CA GLY A 50 -0.54 23.11 -11.77
C GLY A 50 -1.81 22.44 -12.33
N THR A 51 -1.64 21.55 -13.32
CA THR A 51 -2.77 20.90 -13.99
C THR A 51 -3.27 19.70 -13.19
N VAL A 52 -4.58 19.63 -13.00
CA VAL A 52 -5.29 18.46 -12.45
C VAL A 52 -5.85 17.62 -13.59
N GLN A 53 -5.73 16.31 -13.52
CA GLN A 53 -6.34 15.36 -14.46
C GLN A 53 -7.04 14.24 -13.69
N THR A 54 -8.21 13.82 -14.15
CA THR A 54 -8.83 12.56 -13.74
C THR A 54 -8.17 11.44 -14.53
N LEU A 55 -7.54 10.50 -13.83
CA LEU A 55 -6.86 9.37 -14.45
C LEU A 55 -7.75 8.15 -14.57
N PHE A 56 -8.59 7.93 -13.57
CA PHE A 56 -9.47 6.77 -13.54
C PHE A 56 -10.76 7.11 -12.78
N GLU A 57 -11.89 7.11 -13.51
CA GLU A 57 -13.23 7.39 -12.99
C GLU A 57 -13.82 6.15 -12.32
N TYR A 58 -13.23 5.77 -11.19
CA TYR A 58 -13.62 4.59 -10.42
C TYR A 58 -13.36 4.80 -8.93
N ASN A 59 -14.30 4.42 -8.09
CA ASN A 59 -14.17 4.59 -6.64
C ASN A 59 -13.17 3.59 -6.06
N MET A 60 -12.14 4.12 -5.42
CA MET A 60 -11.05 3.32 -4.86
C MET A 60 -10.71 3.73 -3.42
N TRP A 61 -10.07 2.81 -2.72
CA TRP A 61 -9.58 3.02 -1.37
C TRP A 61 -8.10 2.71 -1.27
N TYR A 62 -7.34 3.50 -0.51
CA TYR A 62 -5.90 3.37 -0.31
C TYR A 62 -5.06 3.30 -1.60
N PRO A 63 -5.20 4.24 -2.56
CA PRO A 63 -4.35 4.24 -3.75
C PRO A 63 -2.88 4.42 -3.37
N THR A 64 -2.04 3.46 -3.73
CA THR A 64 -0.62 3.42 -3.40
C THR A 64 0.20 3.30 -4.67
N LEU A 65 1.07 4.28 -4.93
CA LEU A 65 1.96 4.28 -6.08
C LEU A 65 3.15 3.34 -5.86
N SER A 66 3.42 2.46 -6.83
CA SER A 66 4.65 1.69 -6.91
C SER A 66 5.06 1.51 -8.38
N GLY A 67 6.25 2.00 -8.72
CA GLY A 67 6.69 2.06 -10.13
C GLY A 67 5.75 2.91 -10.99
N SER A 68 5.26 2.33 -12.07
CA SER A 68 4.27 2.94 -12.98
C SER A 68 2.83 2.53 -12.68
N SER A 69 2.54 1.99 -11.51
CA SER A 69 1.20 1.46 -11.20
C SER A 69 0.67 2.01 -9.89
N ILE A 70 -0.66 2.17 -9.83
CA ILE A 70 -1.41 2.45 -8.60
C ILE A 70 -2.09 1.15 -8.16
N TYR A 71 -1.77 0.71 -6.96
CA TYR A 71 -2.45 -0.40 -6.26
C TYR A 71 -3.54 0.18 -5.38
N TYR A 72 -4.71 -0.45 -5.34
CA TYR A 72 -5.85 0.08 -4.60
C TYR A 72 -6.84 -1.02 -4.22
N LEU A 73 -7.71 -0.73 -3.24
CA LEU A 73 -8.84 -1.57 -2.89
C LEU A 73 -10.08 -1.10 -3.63
N ASP A 74 -10.73 -2.02 -4.32
CA ASP A 74 -11.95 -1.81 -5.09
C ASP A 74 -13.18 -1.80 -4.18
N THR A 75 -13.70 -0.62 -3.88
CA THR A 75 -14.83 -0.46 -2.95
C THR A 75 -16.15 -0.99 -3.51
N GLU A 76 -16.26 -1.16 -4.82
CA GLU A 76 -17.47 -1.63 -5.48
C GLU A 76 -17.51 -3.15 -5.59
N ASN A 77 -16.35 -3.82 -5.47
CA ASN A 77 -16.21 -5.26 -5.57
C ASN A 77 -15.54 -5.85 -4.31
N ASN A 78 -16.20 -5.70 -3.16
CA ASN A 78 -15.82 -6.35 -1.90
C ASN A 78 -14.37 -6.04 -1.42
N TYR A 79 -13.86 -4.86 -1.73
CA TYR A 79 -12.50 -4.44 -1.35
C TYR A 79 -11.41 -5.39 -1.86
N GLN A 80 -11.61 -6.00 -3.02
CA GLN A 80 -10.55 -6.78 -3.67
C GLN A 80 -9.38 -5.88 -4.07
N LEU A 81 -8.16 -6.43 -4.08
CA LEU A 81 -6.97 -5.67 -4.43
C LEU A 81 -6.79 -5.63 -5.94
N CYS A 82 -6.65 -4.43 -6.48
CA CYS A 82 -6.48 -4.14 -7.90
C CYS A 82 -5.21 -3.34 -8.18
N ARG A 83 -4.77 -3.36 -9.44
CA ARG A 83 -3.67 -2.57 -9.98
C ARG A 83 -4.11 -1.82 -11.24
N TYR A 84 -3.95 -0.51 -11.23
CA TYR A 84 -4.12 0.36 -12.39
C TYR A 84 -2.74 0.76 -12.94
N ASP A 85 -2.47 0.48 -14.21
CA ASP A 85 -1.21 0.85 -14.87
C ASP A 85 -1.32 2.26 -15.45
N LEU A 86 -0.42 3.15 -15.02
CA LEU A 86 -0.40 4.55 -15.45
C LEU A 86 0.10 4.73 -16.89
N THR A 87 0.71 3.69 -17.48
CA THR A 87 1.31 3.75 -18.81
C THR A 87 0.29 3.53 -19.92
N ASP A 88 -0.60 2.55 -19.73
CA ASP A 88 -1.58 2.14 -20.74
C ASP A 88 -3.05 2.23 -20.26
N GLY A 89 -3.27 2.59 -18.99
CA GLY A 89 -4.60 2.70 -18.40
C GLY A 89 -5.29 1.36 -18.14
N SER A 90 -4.55 0.25 -18.18
CA SER A 90 -5.11 -1.06 -17.91
C SER A 90 -5.39 -1.26 -16.42
N ASN A 91 -6.50 -1.93 -16.11
CA ASN A 91 -6.88 -2.29 -14.75
C ASN A 91 -6.92 -3.81 -14.59
N THR A 92 -6.27 -4.31 -13.54
CA THR A 92 -6.13 -5.75 -13.26
C THR A 92 -6.52 -6.06 -11.83
N VAL A 93 -7.41 -7.03 -11.64
CA VAL A 93 -7.71 -7.62 -10.33
C VAL A 93 -6.57 -8.57 -9.96
N LEU A 94 -5.91 -8.33 -8.82
CA LEU A 94 -4.80 -9.15 -8.34
C LEU A 94 -5.28 -10.33 -7.47
N THR A 95 -6.33 -10.11 -6.67
CA THR A 95 -7.00 -11.15 -5.90
C THR A 95 -8.47 -10.83 -5.74
N THR A 96 -9.31 -11.86 -5.64
CA THR A 96 -10.73 -11.75 -5.30
C THR A 96 -10.99 -11.84 -3.80
N ASP A 97 -9.95 -12.03 -2.99
CA ASP A 97 -10.05 -11.94 -1.53
C ASP A 97 -10.55 -10.55 -1.13
N ARG A 98 -11.33 -10.47 -0.07
CA ARG A 98 -11.54 -9.21 0.63
C ARG A 98 -10.26 -8.83 1.35
N VAL A 99 -9.76 -7.63 1.09
CA VAL A 99 -8.52 -7.12 1.65
C VAL A 99 -8.82 -5.95 2.59
N ASP A 100 -8.30 -5.98 3.81
CA ASP A 100 -8.46 -4.88 4.78
C ASP A 100 -7.37 -3.82 4.63
N LEU A 101 -6.14 -4.27 4.40
CA LEU A 101 -4.99 -3.40 4.19
C LEU A 101 -3.91 -4.14 3.39
N PHE A 102 -3.05 -3.38 2.73
CA PHE A 102 -1.91 -3.92 1.99
C PHE A 102 -0.72 -2.96 2.03
N ASN A 103 0.45 -3.48 1.68
CA ASN A 103 1.64 -2.67 1.39
C ASN A 103 2.51 -3.40 0.36
N ILE A 104 3.42 -2.66 -0.29
CA ILE A 104 4.26 -3.17 -1.38
C ILE A 104 5.72 -3.20 -0.94
N ALA A 105 6.35 -4.36 -1.06
CA ALA A 105 7.73 -4.62 -0.69
C ALA A 105 8.50 -5.22 -1.87
N GLY A 106 9.22 -4.40 -2.61
CA GLY A 106 9.97 -4.85 -3.78
C GLY A 106 9.08 -5.46 -4.86
N SER A 107 9.23 -6.74 -5.12
CA SER A 107 8.45 -7.49 -6.11
C SER A 107 7.20 -8.17 -5.55
N TYR A 108 6.83 -7.86 -4.31
CA TYR A 108 5.70 -8.49 -3.63
C TYR A 108 4.71 -7.46 -3.09
N VAL A 109 3.44 -7.86 -3.06
CA VAL A 109 2.38 -7.22 -2.29
C VAL A 109 2.10 -8.08 -1.06
N TYR A 110 2.11 -7.48 0.12
CA TYR A 110 1.67 -8.07 1.39
C TYR A 110 0.29 -7.52 1.72
N TYR A 111 -0.66 -8.39 2.05
CA TYR A 111 -2.03 -7.96 2.33
C TYR A 111 -2.70 -8.81 3.41
N GLN A 112 -3.56 -8.19 4.20
CA GLN A 112 -4.43 -8.90 5.14
C GLN A 112 -5.69 -9.36 4.42
N LYS A 113 -5.83 -10.68 4.26
CA LYS A 113 -7.07 -11.31 3.80
C LYS A 113 -8.09 -11.30 4.92
N ASN A 114 -9.24 -10.68 4.68
CA ASN A 114 -10.38 -10.69 5.58
C ASN A 114 -11.31 -11.84 5.20
N ASP A 115 -11.07 -13.01 5.80
CA ASP A 115 -11.91 -14.19 5.68
C ASP A 115 -12.30 -14.65 7.08
N PRO A 116 -13.61 -14.71 7.43
CA PRO A 116 -14.06 -15.09 8.78
C PRO A 116 -13.59 -16.49 9.22
N SER A 117 -13.34 -17.39 8.25
CA SER A 117 -12.98 -18.78 8.52
C SER A 117 -11.45 -18.99 8.52
N SER A 118 -10.73 -18.22 7.70
CA SER A 118 -9.30 -18.37 7.49
C SER A 118 -8.63 -17.02 7.23
N PRO A 119 -8.66 -16.07 8.17
CA PRO A 119 -7.96 -14.81 8.02
C PRO A 119 -6.45 -15.08 7.99
N ALA A 120 -5.74 -14.33 7.16
CA ALA A 120 -4.30 -14.50 7.03
C ALA A 120 -3.62 -13.24 6.49
N LEU A 121 -2.40 -12.99 6.96
CA LEU A 121 -1.46 -12.15 6.24
C LEU A 121 -0.92 -12.95 5.05
N MET A 122 -1.11 -12.41 3.85
CA MET A 122 -0.74 -13.02 2.58
C MET A 122 0.41 -12.27 1.92
N ARG A 123 1.14 -12.96 1.05
CA ARG A 123 2.11 -12.38 0.11
C ARG A 123 1.81 -12.90 -1.29
N MET A 124 1.91 -12.05 -2.31
CA MET A 124 1.85 -12.43 -3.72
C MET A 124 2.79 -11.56 -4.55
N GLY A 125 3.10 -11.97 -5.77
CA GLY A 125 3.80 -11.11 -6.73
C GLY A 125 3.04 -9.82 -7.01
N ILE A 126 3.73 -8.76 -7.44
CA ILE A 126 3.11 -7.47 -7.81
C ILE A 126 2.13 -7.58 -9.00
N ASP A 127 2.15 -8.69 -9.70
CA ASP A 127 1.24 -9.07 -10.79
C ASP A 127 0.07 -9.98 -10.35
N GLY A 128 -0.03 -10.28 -9.05
CA GLY A 128 -1.01 -11.19 -8.47
C GLY A 128 -0.60 -12.66 -8.48
N SER A 129 0.59 -12.99 -8.99
CA SER A 129 1.08 -14.38 -9.08
C SER A 129 1.47 -14.97 -7.72
N ASN A 130 1.38 -16.30 -7.62
CA ASN A 130 1.90 -17.11 -6.52
C ASN A 130 1.50 -16.61 -5.12
N PRO A 131 0.22 -16.52 -4.78
CA PRO A 131 -0.20 -16.14 -3.44
C PRO A 131 0.23 -17.18 -2.40
N GLU A 132 0.82 -16.73 -1.29
CA GLU A 132 1.33 -17.55 -0.19
C GLU A 132 0.86 -17.01 1.15
N ILE A 133 0.61 -17.87 2.12
CA ILE A 133 0.33 -17.48 3.50
C ILE A 133 1.64 -17.09 4.18
N VAL A 134 1.71 -15.88 4.72
CA VAL A 134 2.81 -15.39 5.57
C VAL A 134 2.56 -15.83 7.01
N ALA A 135 1.36 -15.57 7.52
CA ALA A 135 0.94 -15.94 8.86
C ALA A 135 -0.58 -16.05 8.93
N GLU A 136 -1.08 -17.10 9.60
CA GLU A 136 -2.51 -17.26 9.86
C GLU A 136 -2.97 -16.31 10.97
N GLY A 137 -4.15 -15.69 10.81
CA GLY A 137 -4.73 -14.75 11.75
C GLY A 137 -4.98 -13.36 11.20
N ASN A 138 -5.42 -12.45 12.05
CA ASN A 138 -5.64 -11.05 11.71
C ASN A 138 -4.44 -10.21 12.15
N TYR A 139 -3.90 -9.47 11.21
CA TYR A 139 -2.74 -8.60 11.41
C TYR A 139 -3.03 -7.19 10.94
N SER A 140 -2.32 -6.23 11.51
CA SER A 140 -2.41 -4.81 11.18
C SER A 140 -1.03 -4.18 11.05
N ASP A 141 -1.03 -2.92 10.58
CA ASP A 141 0.17 -2.09 10.44
C ASP A 141 1.31 -2.75 9.66
N ILE A 142 0.97 -3.24 8.44
CA ILE A 142 1.97 -3.80 7.53
C ILE A 142 2.93 -2.69 7.11
N ASN A 143 4.07 -2.61 7.78
CA ASN A 143 5.13 -1.65 7.50
C ASN A 143 6.28 -2.29 6.75
N VAL A 144 6.82 -1.58 5.76
CA VAL A 144 7.81 -2.12 4.83
C VAL A 144 9.10 -1.32 4.88
N THR A 145 10.22 -2.04 4.90
CA THR A 145 11.55 -1.49 4.65
C THR A 145 12.17 -2.15 3.41
N SER A 146 13.38 -1.78 3.06
CA SER A 146 14.11 -2.44 1.95
C SER A 146 14.36 -3.94 2.18
N SER A 147 14.37 -4.42 3.42
CA SER A 147 14.78 -5.78 3.77
C SER A 147 13.71 -6.59 4.50
N TYR A 148 12.81 -5.93 5.21
CA TYR A 148 11.83 -6.59 6.07
C TYR A 148 10.44 -5.97 5.96
N VAL A 149 9.45 -6.81 6.20
CA VAL A 149 8.05 -6.43 6.45
C VAL A 149 7.76 -6.66 7.92
N TYR A 150 7.22 -5.64 8.59
CA TYR A 150 6.86 -5.67 10.01
C TYR A 150 5.34 -5.60 10.14
N PHE A 151 4.80 -6.33 11.09
CA PHE A 151 3.38 -6.36 11.38
C PHE A 151 3.13 -6.81 12.81
N HIS A 152 1.92 -6.62 13.33
CA HIS A 152 1.51 -7.16 14.62
C HIS A 152 0.06 -7.68 14.55
N SER A 153 -0.31 -8.47 15.54
CA SER A 153 -1.68 -8.98 15.63
C SER A 153 -2.67 -7.83 15.79
N PHE A 154 -3.80 -7.92 15.12
CA PHE A 154 -4.84 -6.91 15.22
C PHE A 154 -5.26 -6.67 16.66
N GLY A 155 -5.29 -5.41 17.08
CA GLY A 155 -5.65 -5.00 18.44
C GLY A 155 -4.55 -5.19 19.50
N ALA A 156 -3.30 -5.49 19.09
CA ALA A 156 -2.16 -5.64 20.00
C ALA A 156 -0.91 -4.96 19.42
N ASP A 157 -0.25 -4.11 20.20
CA ASP A 157 0.97 -3.41 19.77
C ASP A 157 2.22 -4.29 19.86
N THR A 158 2.17 -5.40 20.57
CA THR A 158 3.28 -6.33 20.79
C THR A 158 2.78 -7.78 20.84
N PRO A 159 3.58 -8.79 20.41
CA PRO A 159 4.89 -8.61 19.78
C PRO A 159 4.79 -8.05 18.37
N VAL A 160 5.83 -7.34 17.92
CA VAL A 160 6.04 -7.02 16.52
C VAL A 160 6.67 -8.25 15.85
N TYR A 161 6.09 -8.67 14.75
CA TYR A 161 6.61 -9.74 13.90
C TYR A 161 7.35 -9.14 12.72
N GLN A 162 8.28 -9.91 12.16
CA GLN A 162 8.95 -9.57 10.90
C GLN A 162 9.12 -10.80 10.00
N THR A 163 9.17 -10.55 8.71
CA THR A 163 9.62 -11.49 7.68
C THR A 163 10.48 -10.77 6.65
N SER A 164 11.38 -11.48 5.96
CA SER A 164 12.18 -10.90 4.88
C SER A 164 11.29 -10.48 3.70
N THR A 165 11.68 -9.40 3.02
CA THR A 165 11.05 -8.97 1.75
C THR A 165 11.43 -9.87 0.58
N TYR A 166 12.43 -10.75 0.71
CA TYR A 166 12.86 -11.67 -0.35
C TYR A 166 13.01 -13.10 0.19
N GLY A 167 13.00 -14.05 -0.75
CA GLY A 167 13.24 -15.46 -0.45
C GLY A 167 12.10 -16.14 0.29
N PRO A 168 12.37 -17.24 0.98
CA PRO A 168 11.37 -17.99 1.71
C PRO A 168 10.75 -17.17 2.84
N ILE A 169 9.46 -17.36 3.08
CA ILE A 169 8.77 -16.78 4.23
C ILE A 169 9.33 -17.38 5.51
N SER A 170 9.77 -16.52 6.43
CA SER A 170 10.25 -16.90 7.76
C SER A 170 9.83 -15.84 8.75
N VAL A 171 8.74 -16.10 9.46
CA VAL A 171 8.18 -15.16 10.44
C VAL A 171 8.85 -15.40 11.80
N MET A 172 9.30 -14.31 12.41
CA MET A 172 9.82 -14.32 13.79
C MET A 172 9.41 -13.03 14.51
N THR A 173 9.46 -13.02 15.83
CA THR A 173 9.30 -11.78 16.58
C THR A 173 10.52 -10.89 16.39
N PHE A 174 10.34 -9.58 16.44
CA PHE A 174 11.43 -8.61 16.33
C PHE A 174 12.53 -8.85 17.39
N ASP A 175 12.13 -9.16 18.62
CA ASP A 175 13.08 -9.45 19.70
C ASP A 175 13.90 -10.71 19.44
N ALA A 176 13.29 -11.76 18.90
CA ALA A 176 14.01 -12.98 18.53
C ALA A 176 15.01 -12.74 17.37
N ALA A 177 14.60 -11.96 16.36
CA ALA A 177 15.46 -11.56 15.25
C ALA A 177 16.67 -10.73 15.73
N LYS A 178 16.43 -9.77 16.64
CA LYS A 178 17.50 -8.97 17.26
C LYS A 178 18.47 -9.83 18.06
N ALA A 179 17.99 -10.78 18.85
CA ALA A 179 18.82 -11.68 19.62
C ALA A 179 19.69 -12.55 18.70
N ALA A 180 19.13 -13.10 17.61
CA ALA A 180 19.88 -13.89 16.63
C ALA A 180 20.95 -13.07 15.90
N ALA A 181 20.64 -11.80 15.54
CA ALA A 181 21.62 -10.92 14.90
C ALA A 181 22.79 -10.57 15.82
N LEU A 182 22.56 -10.38 17.12
CA LEU A 182 23.62 -10.11 18.10
C LEU A 182 24.55 -11.33 18.28
N GLN A 183 24.00 -12.54 18.30
CA GLN A 183 24.80 -13.79 18.39
C GLN A 183 25.66 -14.06 17.16
N ALA A 184 25.30 -13.50 15.99
CA ALA A 184 26.08 -13.69 14.76
C ALA A 184 27.29 -12.74 14.65
N ILE A 185 27.45 -11.78 15.59
CA ILE A 185 28.52 -10.78 15.61
C ILE A 185 29.68 -11.27 16.54
N ASP A 186 29.41 -12.17 17.47
CA ASP A 186 30.37 -12.80 18.37
C ASP A 186 31.05 -14.02 17.69
#